data_9f3600f2449cbb48d5f8a90a554b0fd1
#
_entry.id   9f3600f2449cbb48d5f8a90a554b0fd1
#
_cell.length_a   1.000
_cell.length_b   1.000
_cell.length_c   1.000
_cell.angle_alpha   90.00
_cell.angle_beta   90.00
_cell.angle_gamma   90.00
#
_symmetry.space_group_name_H-M   'P 1'
#
loop_
_entity.id
_entity.type
_entity.pdbx_description
1 polymer ?
#
loop_
_entity_poly.entity_id
_entity_poly.type
_entity_poly.pdbx_seq_one_letter_code
_entity_poly.pdbx_strand_id
1 'polypeptide(L)'
;ASGATILLFTVLERTGNTGRSAKMWEERFGGFNRNVRAVAQEVGAIIADANEEPAFSDKRFLAFDRLHLNALGHERVADAVLELLELPFNAGWRDPLPPAKPEPKIFKVVVSILWFITFALPWMWRRARGKSSGDGRSCKYPIAIGWPLNLD
;
A
#
# COMPACT_ATOMS: atom_id res chain seq x y z
N ALA A 1 -16.83 25.60 -1.34
CA ALA A 1 -15.70 24.68 -1.55
C ALA A 1 -14.56 25.07 -0.60
N SER A 2 -13.88 24.11 0.03
CA SER A 2 -12.80 24.37 1.01
C SER A 2 -11.49 24.85 0.36
N GLY A 3 -11.36 24.74 -0.97
CA GLY A 3 -10.09 24.97 -1.67
C GLY A 3 -9.02 23.88 -1.45
N ALA A 4 -9.39 22.77 -0.83
CA ALA A 4 -8.45 21.68 -0.58
C ALA A 4 -8.07 20.95 -1.87
N THR A 5 -6.78 20.63 -2.02
CA THR A 5 -6.30 19.75 -3.08
C THR A 5 -6.67 18.30 -2.75
N ILE A 6 -7.27 17.61 -3.69
CA ILE A 6 -7.64 16.19 -3.55
C ILE A 6 -6.55 15.34 -4.18
N LEU A 7 -6.02 14.39 -3.41
CA LEU A 7 -5.07 13.39 -3.88
C LEU A 7 -5.67 12.00 -3.73
N LEU A 8 -5.70 11.22 -4.81
CA LEU A 8 -6.18 9.84 -4.81
C LEU A 8 -5.03 8.89 -5.11
N PHE A 9 -5.06 7.72 -4.47
CA PHE A 9 -4.06 6.69 -4.64
C PHE A 9 -4.62 5.49 -5.38
N THR A 10 -3.85 4.93 -6.29
CA THR A 10 -4.09 3.59 -6.81
C THR A 10 -3.47 2.53 -5.89
N VAL A 11 -3.91 1.29 -6.01
CA VAL A 11 -3.26 0.13 -5.38
C VAL A 11 -2.40 -0.60 -6.39
N LEU A 12 -1.34 -1.29 -5.93
CA LEU A 12 -0.48 -2.07 -6.82
C LEU A 12 -1.26 -3.24 -7.45
N GLU A 13 -1.34 -3.26 -8.77
CA GLU A 13 -2.00 -4.31 -9.55
C GLU A 13 -1.15 -5.57 -9.66
N ARG A 14 0.19 -5.39 -9.74
CA ARG A 14 1.14 -6.47 -9.94
C ARG A 14 1.85 -6.82 -8.65
N THR A 15 1.71 -8.07 -8.23
CA THR A 15 2.38 -8.58 -7.02
C THR A 15 3.72 -9.25 -7.32
N GLY A 16 4.13 -9.32 -8.60
CA GLY A 16 5.30 -10.09 -9.05
C GLY A 16 5.14 -11.61 -8.86
N ASN A 17 3.94 -12.09 -8.54
CA ASN A 17 3.59 -13.49 -8.49
C ASN A 17 3.07 -13.96 -9.87
N THR A 18 3.01 -15.27 -10.07
CA THR A 18 2.47 -15.90 -11.28
C THR A 18 1.32 -16.83 -10.93
N GLY A 19 0.53 -17.20 -11.95
CA GLY A 19 -0.55 -18.17 -11.79
C GLY A 19 -1.93 -17.55 -11.62
N ARG A 20 -2.91 -18.42 -11.35
CA ARG A 20 -4.34 -18.06 -11.34
C ARG A 20 -4.70 -17.01 -10.28
N SER A 21 -4.10 -17.11 -9.10
CA SER A 21 -4.34 -16.14 -8.01
C SER A 21 -3.79 -14.75 -8.34
N ALA A 22 -2.63 -14.68 -9.00
CA ALA A 22 -2.05 -13.42 -9.44
C ALA A 22 -2.93 -12.73 -10.50
N LYS A 23 -3.44 -13.50 -11.47
CA LYS A 23 -4.36 -12.99 -12.50
C LYS A 23 -5.65 -12.44 -11.89
N MET A 24 -6.26 -13.18 -10.95
CA MET A 24 -7.46 -12.72 -10.24
C MET A 24 -7.20 -11.43 -9.43
N TRP A 25 -6.02 -11.30 -8.84
CA TRP A 25 -5.60 -10.09 -8.13
C TRP A 25 -5.49 -8.90 -9.10
N GLU A 26 -4.77 -9.08 -10.20
CA GLU A 26 -4.58 -8.06 -11.24
C GLU A 26 -5.92 -7.59 -11.84
N GLU A 27 -6.83 -8.51 -12.16
CA GLU A 27 -8.17 -8.18 -12.64
C GLU A 27 -8.98 -7.35 -11.64
N ARG A 28 -8.94 -7.74 -10.35
CA ARG A 28 -9.69 -7.08 -9.28
C ARG A 28 -9.17 -5.67 -8.98
N PHE A 29 -7.86 -5.54 -8.81
CA PHE A 29 -7.26 -4.24 -8.50
C PHE A 29 -7.16 -3.34 -9.72
N GLY A 30 -6.97 -3.89 -10.92
CA GLY A 30 -7.06 -3.12 -12.16
C GLY A 30 -8.45 -2.53 -12.37
N GLY A 31 -9.52 -3.28 -12.01
CA GLY A 31 -10.89 -2.75 -12.01
C GLY A 31 -11.07 -1.59 -11.03
N PHE A 32 -10.57 -1.74 -9.81
CA PHE A 32 -10.57 -0.69 -8.80
C PHE A 32 -9.82 0.55 -9.28
N ASN A 33 -8.60 0.38 -9.78
CA ASN A 33 -7.75 1.50 -10.22
C ASN A 33 -8.33 2.24 -11.42
N ARG A 34 -8.99 1.54 -12.36
CA ARG A 34 -9.72 2.21 -13.45
C ARG A 34 -10.78 3.16 -12.91
N ASN A 35 -11.52 2.74 -11.89
CA ASN A 35 -12.53 3.61 -11.25
C ASN A 35 -11.88 4.78 -10.51
N VAL A 36 -10.76 4.56 -9.80
CA VAL A 36 -10.01 5.66 -9.14
C VAL A 36 -9.55 6.70 -10.17
N ARG A 37 -8.97 6.26 -11.29
CA ARG A 37 -8.54 7.18 -12.37
C ARG A 37 -9.71 7.96 -12.97
N ALA A 38 -10.85 7.29 -13.22
CA ALA A 38 -12.05 7.93 -13.74
C ALA A 38 -12.60 8.99 -12.78
N VAL A 39 -12.72 8.67 -11.49
CA VAL A 39 -13.16 9.62 -10.47
C VAL A 39 -12.19 10.79 -10.35
N ALA A 40 -10.88 10.54 -10.35
CA ALA A 40 -9.89 11.61 -10.28
C ALA A 40 -10.03 12.59 -11.45
N GLN A 41 -10.23 12.08 -12.67
CA GLN A 41 -10.47 12.91 -13.84
C GLN A 41 -11.77 13.72 -13.72
N GLU A 42 -12.83 13.11 -13.21
CA GLU A 42 -14.15 13.77 -13.03
C GLU A 42 -14.08 14.93 -12.04
N VAL A 43 -13.37 14.74 -10.91
CA VAL A 43 -13.33 15.73 -9.83
C VAL A 43 -12.11 16.65 -9.87
N GLY A 44 -11.21 16.47 -10.85
CA GLY A 44 -9.95 17.24 -10.95
C GLY A 44 -8.96 16.91 -9.84
N ALA A 45 -8.91 15.65 -9.37
CA ALA A 45 -7.99 15.23 -8.33
C ALA A 45 -6.62 14.84 -8.92
N ILE A 46 -5.56 15.03 -8.14
CA ILE A 46 -4.22 14.50 -8.44
C ILE A 46 -4.23 12.98 -8.19
N ILE A 47 -3.61 12.21 -9.06
CA ILE A 47 -3.43 10.77 -8.87
C ILE A 47 -1.99 10.44 -8.50
N ALA A 48 -1.81 9.75 -7.37
CA ALA A 48 -0.57 9.04 -7.04
C ALA A 48 -0.68 7.60 -7.55
N ASP A 49 -0.24 7.37 -8.81
CA ASP A 49 -0.35 6.06 -9.44
C ASP A 49 0.89 5.21 -9.20
N ALA A 50 0.81 4.32 -8.20
CA ALA A 50 1.90 3.42 -7.85
C ALA A 50 2.25 2.41 -8.97
N ASN A 51 1.40 2.23 -9.98
CA ASN A 51 1.63 1.27 -11.07
C ASN A 51 2.46 1.85 -12.21
N GLU A 52 2.56 3.16 -12.30
CA GLU A 52 3.41 3.86 -13.27
C GLU A 52 4.86 3.95 -12.79
N GLU A 53 5.11 3.68 -11.50
CA GLU A 53 6.42 3.84 -10.87
C GLU A 53 7.05 2.48 -10.50
N PRO A 54 8.04 2.00 -11.28
CA PRO A 54 8.75 0.74 -10.99
C PRO A 54 9.38 0.69 -9.59
N ALA A 55 9.69 1.87 -9.04
CA ALA A 55 10.26 2.02 -7.71
C ALA A 55 9.41 1.38 -6.59
N PHE A 56 8.09 1.23 -6.77
CA PHE A 56 7.21 0.59 -5.80
C PHE A 56 7.10 -0.93 -5.96
N SER A 57 7.69 -1.53 -6.97
CA SER A 57 7.62 -2.98 -7.21
C SER A 57 8.52 -3.82 -6.31
N ASP A 58 9.46 -3.21 -5.58
CA ASP A 58 10.40 -3.92 -4.70
C ASP A 58 9.73 -4.35 -3.39
N LYS A 59 9.63 -5.65 -3.19
CA LYS A 59 9.01 -6.25 -1.98
C LYS A 59 9.70 -5.88 -0.67
N ARG A 60 10.92 -5.34 -0.71
CA ARG A 60 11.66 -4.88 0.47
C ARG A 60 11.07 -3.60 1.09
N PHE A 61 10.14 -2.95 0.41
CA PHE A 61 9.35 -1.84 0.95
C PHE A 61 8.14 -2.30 1.76
N LEU A 62 7.85 -3.60 1.79
CA LEU A 62 6.75 -4.15 2.57
C LEU A 62 7.22 -4.56 3.97
N ALA A 63 6.32 -4.45 4.92
CA ALA A 63 6.47 -5.00 6.25
C ALA A 63 6.43 -6.54 6.22
N PHE A 64 6.66 -7.17 7.36
CA PHE A 64 6.68 -8.64 7.47
C PHE A 64 5.35 -9.29 7.07
N ASP A 65 4.24 -8.58 7.21
CA ASP A 65 2.91 -9.06 6.78
C ASP A 65 2.73 -9.11 5.26
N ARG A 66 3.68 -8.58 4.50
CA ARG A 66 3.70 -8.53 3.02
C ARG A 66 2.52 -7.76 2.40
N LEU A 67 1.90 -6.90 3.18
CA LEU A 67 0.74 -6.12 2.78
C LEU A 67 0.96 -4.62 3.01
N HIS A 68 1.39 -4.24 4.20
CA HIS A 68 1.63 -2.85 4.55
C HIS A 68 3.05 -2.42 4.18
N LEU A 69 3.23 -1.13 3.96
CA LEU A 69 4.57 -0.56 3.78
C LEU A 69 5.34 -0.58 5.11
N ASN A 70 6.64 -0.82 5.04
CA ASN A 70 7.54 -0.57 6.16
C ASN A 70 7.97 0.92 6.17
N ALA A 71 8.83 1.32 7.12
CA ALA A 71 9.28 2.71 7.23
C ALA A 71 9.87 3.25 5.92
N LEU A 72 10.74 2.48 5.27
CA LEU A 72 11.37 2.87 4.01
C LEU A 72 10.36 3.00 2.85
N GLY A 73 9.36 2.12 2.82
CA GLY A 73 8.26 2.22 1.87
C GLY A 73 7.40 3.46 2.09
N HIS A 74 7.13 3.81 3.35
CA HIS A 74 6.41 5.04 3.69
C HIS A 74 7.19 6.30 3.33
N GLU A 75 8.51 6.34 3.58
CA GLU A 75 9.38 7.46 3.15
C GLU A 75 9.31 7.64 1.64
N ARG A 76 9.41 6.56 0.88
CA ARG A 76 9.34 6.61 -0.59
C ARG A 76 8.00 7.12 -1.10
N VAL A 77 6.89 6.69 -0.49
CA VAL A 77 5.56 7.20 -0.85
C VAL A 77 5.42 8.68 -0.46
N ALA A 78 5.98 9.09 0.68
CA ALA A 78 5.95 10.49 1.09
C ALA A 78 6.69 11.37 0.08
N ASP A 79 7.91 11.00 -0.34
CA ASP A 79 8.66 11.75 -1.35
C ASP A 79 7.95 11.80 -2.70
N ALA A 80 7.34 10.69 -3.14
CA ALA A 80 6.53 10.67 -4.36
C ALA A 80 5.32 11.61 -4.29
N VAL A 81 4.67 11.69 -3.14
CA VAL A 81 3.54 12.62 -2.92
C VAL A 81 4.02 14.06 -2.87
N LEU A 82 5.15 14.34 -2.20
CA LEU A 82 5.75 15.69 -2.17
C LEU A 82 6.09 16.17 -3.57
N GLU A 83 6.65 15.31 -4.41
CA GLU A 83 6.92 15.63 -5.82
C GLU A 83 5.65 15.97 -6.60
N LEU A 84 4.58 15.16 -6.46
CA LEU A 84 3.29 15.42 -7.09
C LEU A 84 2.64 16.73 -6.64
N LEU A 85 2.95 17.18 -5.43
CA LEU A 85 2.45 18.42 -4.86
C LEU A 85 3.42 19.61 -5.11
N GLU A 86 4.50 19.41 -5.88
CA GLU A 86 5.54 20.40 -6.16
C GLU A 86 6.19 20.98 -4.88
N LEU A 87 6.27 20.15 -3.83
CA LEU A 87 6.92 20.46 -2.56
C LEU A 87 8.37 19.92 -2.53
N PRO A 88 9.25 20.41 -1.66
CA PRO A 88 10.60 19.86 -1.52
C PRO A 88 10.57 18.37 -1.17
N PHE A 89 11.30 17.54 -1.92
CA PHE A 89 11.36 16.09 -1.75
C PHE A 89 12.78 15.57 -2.00
N ASN A 90 13.05 14.32 -1.62
CA ASN A 90 14.29 13.63 -1.93
C ASN A 90 14.23 13.03 -3.34
N ALA A 91 14.95 13.59 -4.30
CA ALA A 91 14.96 13.14 -5.70
C ALA A 91 15.45 11.67 -5.87
N GLY A 92 16.20 11.13 -4.91
CA GLY A 92 16.66 9.74 -4.91
C GLY A 92 15.59 8.70 -4.56
N TRP A 93 14.33 9.09 -4.35
CA TRP A 93 13.28 8.14 -3.98
C TRP A 93 13.00 7.08 -5.07
N ARG A 94 13.31 7.39 -6.34
CA ARG A 94 13.20 6.44 -7.45
C ARG A 94 14.37 5.48 -7.57
N ASP A 95 15.47 5.74 -6.88
CA ASP A 95 16.68 4.92 -7.01
C ASP A 95 16.42 3.49 -6.54
N PRO A 96 16.91 2.48 -7.27
CA PRO A 96 16.77 1.10 -6.86
C PRO A 96 17.54 0.85 -5.56
N LEU A 97 16.98 0.02 -4.70
CA LEU A 97 17.71 -0.43 -3.52
C LEU A 97 18.96 -1.23 -3.92
N PRO A 98 20.04 -1.14 -3.15
CA PRO A 98 21.21 -1.98 -3.36
C PRO A 98 20.83 -3.47 -3.49
N PRO A 99 21.57 -4.28 -4.25
CA PRO A 99 21.30 -5.70 -4.38
C PRO A 99 21.15 -6.38 -3.03
N ALA A 100 20.06 -7.16 -2.86
CA ALA A 100 19.84 -7.90 -1.63
C ALA A 100 20.90 -8.98 -1.45
N LYS A 101 21.37 -9.15 -0.23
CA LYS A 101 22.24 -10.29 0.10
C LYS A 101 21.50 -11.60 -0.17
N PRO A 102 22.14 -12.61 -0.76
CA PRO A 102 21.53 -13.91 -0.97
C PRO A 102 21.16 -14.56 0.37
N GLU A 103 19.92 -14.93 0.51
CA GLU A 103 19.41 -15.63 1.69
C GLU A 103 19.35 -17.14 1.45
N PRO A 104 19.70 -17.98 2.44
CA PRO A 104 19.55 -19.43 2.34
C PRO A 104 18.10 -19.82 2.03
N LYS A 105 17.92 -20.81 1.16
CA LYS A 105 16.56 -21.30 0.79
C LYS A 105 15.75 -21.73 2.01
N ILE A 106 16.39 -22.39 2.96
CA ILE A 106 15.74 -22.85 4.20
C ILE A 106 15.18 -21.66 5.01
N PHE A 107 15.92 -20.56 5.10
CA PHE A 107 15.47 -19.36 5.79
C PHE A 107 14.20 -18.79 5.14
N LYS A 108 14.15 -18.70 3.81
CA LYS A 108 12.96 -18.25 3.07
C LYS A 108 11.74 -19.15 3.32
N VAL A 109 11.94 -20.44 3.43
CA VAL A 109 10.87 -21.41 3.75
C VAL A 109 10.37 -21.18 5.17
N VAL A 110 11.26 -21.09 6.16
CA VAL A 110 10.88 -20.84 7.56
C VAL A 110 10.12 -19.54 7.71
N VAL A 111 10.62 -18.45 7.12
CA VAL A 111 9.94 -17.14 7.13
C VAL A 111 8.55 -17.22 6.48
N SER A 112 8.39 -17.99 5.39
CA SER A 112 7.10 -18.16 4.74
C SER A 112 6.12 -18.98 5.56
N ILE A 113 6.57 -20.00 6.29
CA ILE A 113 5.74 -20.76 7.23
C ILE A 113 5.30 -19.88 8.40
N LEU A 114 6.22 -19.12 8.99
CA LEU A 114 5.90 -18.16 10.05
C LEU A 114 4.87 -17.13 9.59
N TRP A 115 5.08 -16.56 8.41
CA TRP A 115 4.11 -15.62 7.81
C TRP A 115 2.73 -16.26 7.64
N PHE A 116 2.67 -17.49 7.14
CA PHE A 116 1.40 -18.19 6.94
C PHE A 116 0.66 -18.39 8.27
N ILE A 117 1.37 -18.86 9.30
CA ILE A 117 0.77 -19.12 10.62
C ILE A 117 0.32 -17.82 11.31
N THR A 118 1.11 -16.75 11.20
CA THR A 118 0.85 -15.50 11.94
C THR A 118 -0.15 -14.57 11.24
N PHE A 119 -0.22 -14.59 9.91
CA PHE A 119 -1.08 -13.67 9.14
C PHE A 119 -2.14 -14.37 8.31
N ALA A 120 -1.77 -15.30 7.43
CA ALA A 120 -2.70 -15.88 6.48
C ALA A 120 -3.74 -16.78 7.17
N LEU A 121 -3.32 -17.66 8.06
CA LEU A 121 -4.21 -18.60 8.75
C LEU A 121 -5.24 -17.88 9.66
N PRO A 122 -4.88 -16.91 10.52
CA PRO A 122 -5.84 -16.16 11.30
C PRO A 122 -6.80 -15.34 10.45
N TRP A 123 -6.33 -14.80 9.33
CA TRP A 123 -7.17 -14.07 8.39
C TRP A 123 -8.20 -15.01 7.72
N MET A 124 -7.76 -16.16 7.20
CA MET A 124 -8.64 -17.17 6.60
C MET A 124 -9.69 -17.66 7.61
N TRP A 125 -9.27 -17.89 8.85
CA TRP A 125 -10.17 -18.33 9.91
C TRP A 125 -11.27 -17.30 10.24
N ARG A 126 -10.91 -16.02 10.32
CA ARG A 126 -11.90 -14.95 10.50
C ARG A 126 -12.85 -14.87 9.32
N ARG A 127 -12.35 -14.97 8.07
CA ARG A 127 -13.19 -14.95 6.87
C ARG A 127 -14.15 -16.12 6.81
N ALA A 128 -13.72 -17.31 7.18
CA ALA A 128 -14.58 -18.50 7.26
C ALA A 128 -15.72 -18.34 8.28
N ARG A 129 -15.52 -17.48 9.29
CA ARG A 129 -16.54 -17.13 10.29
C ARG A 129 -17.39 -15.91 9.93
N GLY A 130 -17.28 -15.40 8.70
CA GLY A 130 -18.01 -14.21 8.24
C GLY A 130 -17.52 -12.88 8.86
N LYS A 131 -16.36 -12.88 9.55
CA LYS A 131 -15.81 -11.68 10.19
C LYS A 131 -14.87 -10.92 9.26
N SER A 132 -15.05 -9.61 9.17
CA SER A 132 -14.13 -8.71 8.47
C SER A 132 -13.06 -8.13 9.41
N SER A 133 -12.02 -7.52 8.84
CA SER A 133 -10.97 -6.88 9.64
C SER A 133 -11.45 -5.60 10.35
N GLY A 134 -12.59 -5.03 9.94
CA GLY A 134 -13.21 -3.84 10.52
C GLY A 134 -14.25 -4.12 11.59
N ASP A 135 -14.67 -5.40 11.76
CA ASP A 135 -15.74 -5.73 12.70
C ASP A 135 -15.33 -5.41 14.16
N GLY A 136 -16.23 -4.73 14.86
CA GLY A 136 -16.01 -4.30 16.25
C GLY A 136 -15.08 -3.08 16.39
N ARG A 137 -14.70 -2.40 15.30
CA ARG A 137 -13.93 -1.15 15.35
C ARG A 137 -14.88 0.05 15.22
N SER A 138 -14.70 1.02 16.12
CA SER A 138 -15.34 2.33 16.03
C SER A 138 -14.40 3.36 15.39
N CYS A 139 -14.95 4.48 14.95
CA CYS A 139 -14.16 5.62 14.49
C CYS A 139 -13.33 6.18 15.64
N LYS A 140 -12.02 6.35 15.43
CA LYS A 140 -11.11 6.91 16.44
C LYS A 140 -11.46 8.38 16.75
N TYR A 141 -11.82 9.13 15.72
CA TYR A 141 -12.22 10.53 15.83
C TYR A 141 -13.56 10.70 15.10
N PRO A 142 -14.71 10.59 15.80
CA PRO A 142 -16.03 10.68 15.17
C PRO A 142 -16.38 12.11 14.72
N ILE A 143 -15.66 13.10 15.22
CA ILE A 143 -15.82 14.52 14.88
C ILE A 143 -14.49 15.02 14.32
N ALA A 144 -14.53 15.89 13.32
CA ALA A 144 -13.33 16.54 12.80
C ALA A 144 -12.62 17.34 13.90
N ILE A 145 -11.33 17.12 14.03
CA ILE A 145 -10.47 17.80 15.01
C ILE A 145 -9.45 18.68 14.28
N GLY A 146 -9.09 19.80 14.93
CA GLY A 146 -8.09 20.72 14.40
C GLY A 146 -6.70 20.07 14.32
N TRP A 147 -5.88 20.50 13.39
CA TRP A 147 -4.47 20.14 13.28
C TRP A 147 -3.59 21.37 13.55
N PRO A 148 -2.47 21.27 14.28
CA PRO A 148 -1.92 20.05 14.90
C PRO A 148 -2.71 19.56 16.11
N LEU A 149 -2.67 18.26 16.32
CA LEU A 149 -3.27 17.64 17.51
C LEU A 149 -2.48 18.10 18.75
N ASN A 150 -3.09 18.91 19.60
CA ASN A 150 -2.55 19.15 20.95
C ASN A 150 -2.90 17.89 21.78
N LEU A 151 -1.98 16.94 21.83
CA LEU A 151 -2.04 15.76 22.69
C LEU A 151 -1.36 16.14 24.01
N ASP A 152 -2.03 16.94 24.83
CA ASP A 152 -1.64 17.16 26.22
C ASP A 152 -1.98 15.93 27.07
#